data_62962504a14c1256e1babcb6242faf3d
#
_entry.id   62962504a14c1256e1babcb6242faf3d
#
_cell.length_a   1.000
_cell.length_b   1.000
_cell.length_c   1.000
_cell.angle_alpha   90.00
_cell.angle_beta   90.00
_cell.angle_gamma   90.00
#
_symmetry.space_group_name_H-M   'P 1'
#
loop_
_entity.id
_entity.type
_entity.pdbx_description
1 polymer ?
#
loop_
_entity_poly.entity_id
_entity_poly.type
_entity_poly.pdbx_seq_one_letter_code
_entity_poly.pdbx_strand_id
1 'polypeptide(L)' 'LRGELVAEQLSWVSGKAPHTHWVYTSKPRYRTSDQPCEVERVDADSCEIRFAEPQWALTPGQSVVLYESRVCLGGGVIR' A
#
# COMPACT_ATOMS: atom_id res chain seq x y z
N LEU A 1 -16.32 -3.39 -1.12
CA LEU A 1 -15.37 -2.71 -0.21
C LEU A 1 -14.34 -3.70 0.30
N ARG A 2 -13.08 -3.31 0.26
CA ARG A 2 -11.98 -4.11 0.78
C ARG A 2 -11.16 -3.29 1.77
N GLY A 3 -10.86 -3.88 2.93
CA GLY A 3 -9.99 -3.26 3.91
C GLY A 3 -8.55 -3.74 3.80
N GLU A 4 -8.31 -4.87 3.12
CA GLU A 4 -7.00 -5.50 3.05
C GLU A 4 -6.67 -5.87 1.63
N LEU A 5 -5.36 -5.89 1.32
CA LEU A 5 -4.88 -6.37 0.05
C LEU A 5 -3.49 -6.98 0.20
N VAL A 6 -3.10 -7.75 -0.79
CA VAL A 6 -1.73 -8.22 -0.94
C VAL A 6 -1.16 -7.57 -2.19
N ALA A 7 -0.02 -6.93 -2.07
CA ALA A 7 0.70 -6.35 -3.20
C ALA A 7 1.89 -7.25 -3.53
N GLU A 8 2.19 -7.35 -4.80
CA GLU A 8 3.34 -8.08 -5.31
C GLU A 8 4.08 -7.24 -6.34
N GLN A 9 5.14 -7.74 -6.92
CA GLN A 9 5.98 -6.98 -7.84
C GLN A 9 6.44 -5.69 -7.17
N LEU A 10 6.98 -5.84 -5.95
CA LEU A 10 7.33 -4.72 -5.10
C LEU A 10 8.52 -3.92 -5.63
N SER A 11 8.46 -2.61 -5.45
CA SER A 11 9.54 -1.70 -5.79
C SER A 11 9.61 -0.61 -4.72
N TRP A 12 10.75 -0.51 -4.04
CA TRP A 12 10.96 0.47 -2.98
C TRP A 12 11.98 1.50 -3.44
N VAL A 13 11.59 2.77 -3.37
CA VAL A 13 12.41 3.87 -3.88
C VAL A 13 13.78 3.92 -3.23
N SER A 14 13.85 3.71 -1.91
CA SER A 14 15.12 3.72 -1.17
C SER A 14 15.86 2.39 -1.21
N GLY A 15 15.24 1.36 -1.78
CA GLY A 15 15.76 -0.01 -1.71
C GLY A 15 15.42 -0.73 -0.42
N LYS A 16 14.71 -0.08 0.48
CA LYS A 16 14.32 -0.66 1.77
C LYS A 16 12.81 -0.73 1.88
N ALA A 17 12.30 -1.88 2.34
CA ALA A 17 10.89 -2.05 2.60
C ALA A 17 10.43 -1.19 3.78
N PRO A 18 9.16 -0.81 3.83
CA PRO A 18 8.61 -0.06 4.95
C PRO A 18 8.56 -0.92 6.21
N HIS A 19 8.42 -0.26 7.36
CA HIS A 19 8.26 -0.95 8.63
C HIS A 19 6.88 -1.56 8.75
N THR A 20 6.80 -2.74 9.35
CA THR A 20 5.51 -3.35 9.67
C THR A 20 4.88 -2.64 10.86
N HIS A 21 3.54 -2.64 10.91
CA HIS A 21 2.75 -2.02 11.98
C HIS A 21 3.02 -0.52 12.13
N TRP A 22 3.46 0.12 11.06
CA TRP A 22 3.65 1.55 10.99
C TRP A 22 2.56 2.12 10.09
N VAL A 23 2.07 3.30 10.42
CA VAL A 23 0.99 3.91 9.64
C VAL A 23 1.58 4.71 8.48
N TYR A 24 1.13 4.40 7.30
CA TYR A 24 1.47 5.09 6.07
C TYR A 24 0.20 5.61 5.43
N THR A 25 0.31 6.25 4.29
CA THR A 25 -0.85 6.65 3.51
C THR A 25 -0.74 6.10 2.09
N SER A 26 -1.88 5.95 1.47
CA SER A 26 -1.97 5.58 0.06
C SER A 26 -3.14 6.34 -0.53
N LYS A 27 -3.03 6.74 -1.79
CA LYS A 27 -4.12 7.41 -2.47
C LYS A 27 -4.74 6.44 -3.46
N PRO A 28 -5.89 5.84 -3.11
CA PRO A 28 -6.59 4.97 -4.03
C PRO A 28 -7.01 5.75 -5.27
N ARG A 29 -7.06 5.05 -6.40
CA ARG A 29 -7.27 5.62 -7.71
C ARG A 29 -8.48 6.56 -7.82
N TYR A 30 -9.57 6.22 -7.13
CA TYR A 30 -10.81 6.98 -7.19
C TYR A 30 -10.91 8.07 -6.12
N ARG A 31 -9.89 8.21 -5.28
CA ARG A 31 -9.85 9.18 -4.20
C ARG A 31 -8.92 10.33 -4.53
N THR A 32 -9.25 11.51 -4.02
CA THR A 32 -8.40 12.68 -4.14
C THR A 32 -7.56 12.93 -2.89
N SER A 33 -7.85 12.22 -1.80
CA SER A 33 -7.14 12.35 -0.54
C SER A 33 -6.44 11.06 -0.17
N ASP A 34 -5.36 11.18 0.59
CA ASP A 34 -4.62 10.03 1.09
C ASP A 34 -5.46 9.26 2.10
N GLN A 35 -5.31 7.95 2.08
CA GLN A 35 -6.02 7.06 2.98
C GLN A 35 -5.01 6.38 3.91
N PRO A 36 -5.21 6.45 5.24
CA PRO A 36 -4.31 5.78 6.18
C PRO A 36 -4.33 4.27 5.98
N CYS A 37 -3.15 3.68 6.08
CA CYS A 37 -3.01 2.24 5.96
C CYS A 37 -1.81 1.78 6.78
N GLU A 38 -1.75 0.49 7.01
CA GLU A 38 -0.70 -0.13 7.79
C GLU A 38 -0.15 -1.32 7.03
N VAL A 39 1.17 -1.48 7.07
CA VAL A 39 1.82 -2.65 6.50
C VAL A 39 1.82 -3.73 7.58
N GLU A 40 1.08 -4.80 7.33
CA GLU A 40 0.96 -5.90 8.30
C GLU A 40 2.13 -6.87 8.17
N ARG A 41 2.58 -7.11 6.94
CA ARG A 41 3.66 -8.04 6.66
C ARG A 41 4.33 -7.63 5.36
N VAL A 42 5.64 -7.78 5.31
CA VAL A 42 6.41 -7.55 4.08
C VAL A 42 7.52 -8.59 4.00
N ASP A 43 7.68 -9.17 2.81
CA ASP A 43 8.81 -10.03 2.49
C ASP A 43 9.36 -9.63 1.10
N ALA A 44 10.24 -10.44 0.54
CA ALA A 44 10.87 -10.11 -0.73
C ALA A 44 9.88 -10.04 -1.89
N ASP A 45 8.79 -10.79 -1.82
CA ASP A 45 7.88 -10.97 -2.94
C ASP A 45 6.53 -10.30 -2.77
N SER A 46 6.09 -10.11 -1.53
CA SER A 46 4.75 -9.59 -1.29
C SER A 46 4.68 -8.76 -0.02
N CYS A 47 3.60 -7.98 0.07
CA CYS A 47 3.35 -7.07 1.17
C CYS A 47 1.85 -7.08 1.46
N GLU A 48 1.48 -7.25 2.72
CA GLU A 48 0.09 -7.19 3.14
C GLU A 48 -0.19 -5.82 3.70
N ILE A 49 -1.22 -5.17 3.17
CA ILE A 49 -1.59 -3.81 3.53
C ILE A 49 -3.03 -3.81 4.01
N ARG A 50 -3.28 -3.16 5.14
CA ARG A 50 -4.61 -2.97 5.69
C ARG A 50 -4.91 -1.48 5.74
N PHE A 51 -6.06 -1.08 5.18
CA PHE A 51 -6.53 0.29 5.27
C PHE A 51 -7.33 0.48 6.56
N ALA A 52 -7.22 1.67 7.14
CA ALA A 52 -8.01 2.03 8.33
C ALA A 52 -9.50 1.97 8.03
N GLU A 53 -9.89 2.33 6.80
CA GLU A 53 -11.27 2.23 6.34
C GLU A 53 -11.31 1.41 5.06
N PRO A 54 -12.33 0.55 4.86
CA PRO A 54 -12.46 -0.21 3.62
C PRO A 54 -12.49 0.71 2.40
N GLN A 55 -11.89 0.25 1.32
CA GLN A 55 -11.73 1.03 0.09
C GLN A 55 -12.52 0.40 -1.06
N TRP A 56 -13.10 1.26 -1.90
CA TRP A 56 -13.70 0.84 -3.15
C TRP A 56 -12.60 0.61 -4.19
N ALA A 57 -12.90 -0.28 -5.15
CA ALA A 57 -12.10 -0.42 -6.37
C ALA A 57 -10.64 -0.82 -6.14
N LEU A 58 -10.33 -1.53 -5.06
CA LEU A 58 -9.03 -2.16 -4.89
C LEU A 58 -9.04 -3.48 -5.67
N THR A 59 -8.69 -3.41 -6.95
CA THR A 59 -8.81 -4.56 -7.84
C THR A 59 -7.46 -5.13 -8.22
N PRO A 60 -7.39 -6.45 -8.46
CA PRO A 60 -6.16 -7.07 -8.93
C PRO A 60 -5.62 -6.39 -10.19
N GLY A 61 -4.31 -6.25 -10.26
CA GLY A 61 -3.64 -5.62 -11.38
C GLY A 61 -3.43 -4.13 -11.25
N GLN A 62 -4.08 -3.48 -10.30
CA GLN A 62 -3.86 -2.05 -10.05
C GLN A 62 -2.63 -1.84 -9.19
N SER A 63 -1.97 -0.72 -9.38
CA SER A 63 -0.84 -0.33 -8.53
C SER A 63 -1.31 0.22 -7.21
N VAL A 64 -0.56 -0.07 -6.16
CA VAL A 64 -0.72 0.55 -4.85
C VAL A 64 0.60 1.20 -4.48
N VAL A 65 0.55 2.46 -4.05
CA VAL A 65 1.74 3.24 -3.70
C VAL A 65 1.60 3.74 -2.28
N LEU A 66 2.67 3.59 -1.50
CA LEU A 66 2.71 4.00 -0.11
C LEU A 66 3.52 5.28 0.05
N TYR A 67 3.07 6.12 0.97
CA TYR A 67 3.72 7.38 1.30
C TYR A 67 3.90 7.52 2.81
N GLU A 68 4.98 8.18 3.18
CA GLU A 68 5.16 8.69 4.53
C GLU A 68 5.20 10.20 4.41
N SER A 69 4.17 10.88 4.91
CA SER A 69 3.95 12.30 4.60
C SER A 69 3.90 12.48 3.08
N ARG A 70 4.81 13.27 2.51
CA ARG A 70 4.87 13.50 1.07
C ARG A 70 5.91 12.64 0.37
N VAL A 71 6.59 11.78 1.13
CA VAL A 71 7.66 10.96 0.57
C VAL A 71 7.08 9.67 0.02
N CYS A 72 7.27 9.44 -1.27
CA CYS A 72 6.87 8.18 -1.90
C CYS A 72 7.84 7.09 -1.52
N LEU A 73 7.33 6.04 -0.91
CA LEU A 73 8.15 4.90 -0.50
C LEU A 73 8.25 3.83 -1.59
N GLY A 74 7.28 3.80 -2.48
CA GLY A 74 7.14 2.76 -3.47
C GLY A 74 5.87 1.97 -3.25
N GLY A 75 5.82 0.76 -3.76
CA GLY A 75 4.64 -0.09 -3.64
C GLY A 75 4.71 -1.29 -4.55
N GLY A 76 3.57 -1.68 -5.06
CA GLY A 76 3.49 -2.84 -5.92
C GLY A 76 2.17 -2.91 -6.67
N VAL A 77 1.85 -4.12 -7.10
CA VAL A 77 0.64 -4.40 -7.87
C VAL A 77 -0.27 -5.28 -7.01
N ILE A 78 -1.53 -4.93 -6.94
CA ILE A 78 -2.52 -5.69 -6.16
C ILE A 78 -2.70 -7.08 -6.77
N ARG A 79 -2.56 -8.09 -5.91
CA ARG A 79 -2.76 -9.49 -6.29
C ARG A 79 -4.23 -9.79 -6.50
#